data_20289c97d4a9c2ccbaf178566a5caae4
#
_entry.id   20289c97d4a9c2ccbaf178566a5caae4
#
_cell.length_a   1.000
_cell.length_b   1.000
_cell.length_c   1.000
_cell.angle_alpha   90.00
_cell.angle_beta   90.00
_cell.angle_gamma   90.00
#
_symmetry.space_group_name_H-M   'P 1'
#
loop_
_entity.id
_entity.type
_entity.pdbx_description
1 polymer ?
#
loop_
_entity_poly.entity_id
_entity_poly.type
_entity_poly.pdbx_seq_one_letter_code
_entity_poly.pdbx_strand_id
1 'polypeptide(L)'
;HSGKVLVRKAVGLRKGTNTITLPFEIKNPQLWWTNGLGEPYLYALKTTVRMNGQLLGEKTEEIGVRSLRFVAEKDSAGRSCYFVLNGKKVFMKGVNYIPNDNFLPRVSHDVYNKIVNAAASCNMNMLRVWGGGTYEDDYFYHLCDAKGILIWQDFMFACGLYPGKGAYLDNVKEEA
;
A
#
# COMPACT_ATOMS: atom_id res chain seq x y z
N HIS A 1 -19.05 -8.50 -9.40
CA HIS A 1 -17.82 -8.69 -10.22
C HIS A 1 -18.23 -8.83 -11.68
N SER A 2 -18.07 -7.78 -12.51
CA SER A 2 -18.65 -7.76 -13.86
C SER A 2 -17.84 -8.56 -14.90
N GLY A 3 -16.65 -9.08 -14.55
CA GLY A 3 -15.74 -9.72 -15.52
C GLY A 3 -15.42 -8.86 -16.75
N LYS A 4 -15.60 -7.53 -16.62
CA LYS A 4 -15.42 -6.60 -17.73
C LYS A 4 -13.95 -6.50 -18.13
N VAL A 5 -13.67 -6.72 -19.41
CA VAL A 5 -12.33 -6.46 -19.97
C VAL A 5 -12.14 -4.95 -20.07
N LEU A 6 -11.15 -4.41 -19.33
CA LEU A 6 -10.82 -2.99 -19.34
C LEU A 6 -9.90 -2.64 -20.53
N VAL A 7 -8.90 -3.49 -20.77
CA VAL A 7 -7.92 -3.29 -21.83
C VAL A 7 -7.42 -4.62 -22.36
N ARG A 8 -7.11 -4.67 -23.66
CA ARG A 8 -6.43 -5.80 -24.31
C ARG A 8 -5.41 -5.24 -25.30
N LYS A 9 -4.21 -5.80 -25.30
CA LYS A 9 -3.13 -5.39 -26.20
C LYS A 9 -2.36 -6.62 -26.70
N ALA A 10 -2.18 -6.74 -28.00
CA ALA A 10 -1.23 -7.68 -28.57
C ALA A 10 0.17 -7.09 -28.49
N VAL A 11 1.14 -7.90 -28.08
CA VAL A 11 2.52 -7.47 -27.90
C VAL A 11 3.48 -8.52 -28.46
N GLY A 12 4.54 -8.06 -29.11
CA GLY A 12 5.68 -8.91 -29.46
C GLY A 12 6.61 -9.02 -28.26
N LEU A 13 7.00 -10.24 -27.93
CA LEU A 13 7.95 -10.51 -26.84
C LEU A 13 9.36 -10.71 -27.39
N ARG A 14 10.36 -10.26 -26.64
CA ARG A 14 11.79 -10.53 -26.88
C ARG A 14 12.30 -11.51 -25.84
N LYS A 15 13.40 -12.19 -26.11
CA LYS A 15 14.09 -13.03 -25.11
C LYS A 15 14.50 -12.18 -23.90
N GLY A 16 14.23 -12.66 -22.71
CA GLY A 16 14.50 -11.98 -21.43
C GLY A 16 13.26 -11.31 -20.86
N THR A 17 13.45 -10.35 -19.96
CA THR A 17 12.37 -9.61 -19.31
C THR A 17 11.72 -8.60 -20.25
N ASN A 18 10.39 -8.58 -20.28
CA ASN A 18 9.60 -7.62 -21.06
C ASN A 18 8.67 -6.85 -20.11
N THR A 19 8.76 -5.53 -20.10
CA THR A 19 7.85 -4.66 -19.35
C THR A 19 6.81 -4.08 -20.29
N ILE A 20 5.53 -4.29 -19.98
CA ILE A 20 4.41 -3.87 -20.82
C ILE A 20 3.47 -3.01 -19.98
N THR A 21 3.27 -1.77 -20.40
CA THR A 21 2.31 -0.86 -19.77
C THR A 21 0.96 -0.93 -20.48
N LEU A 22 -0.09 -1.15 -19.70
CA LEU A 22 -1.48 -1.21 -20.16
C LEU A 22 -2.30 -0.14 -19.42
N PRO A 23 -2.47 1.07 -19.97
CA PRO A 23 -3.32 2.09 -19.38
C PRO A 23 -4.79 1.67 -19.48
N PHE A 24 -5.54 1.88 -18.40
CA PHE A 24 -6.99 1.68 -18.36
C PHE A 24 -7.66 2.73 -17.48
N GLU A 25 -8.95 2.88 -17.62
CA GLU A 25 -9.76 3.82 -16.86
C GLU A 25 -10.94 3.09 -16.20
N ILE A 26 -11.21 3.42 -14.94
CA ILE A 26 -12.42 3.03 -14.23
C ILE A 26 -13.31 4.28 -14.15
N LYS A 27 -14.38 4.31 -14.94
CA LYS A 27 -15.33 5.43 -14.94
C LYS A 27 -16.19 5.42 -13.69
N ASN A 28 -16.30 6.59 -13.02
CA ASN A 28 -17.07 6.76 -11.78
C ASN A 28 -16.74 5.69 -10.75
N PRO A 29 -15.46 5.57 -10.32
CA PRO A 29 -15.06 4.50 -9.42
C PRO A 29 -15.71 4.67 -8.04
N GLN A 30 -16.03 3.54 -7.40
CA GLN A 30 -16.24 3.51 -5.96
C GLN A 30 -14.88 3.74 -5.29
N LEU A 31 -14.76 4.81 -4.52
CA LEU A 31 -13.50 5.18 -3.90
C LEU A 31 -13.23 4.33 -2.67
N TRP A 32 -11.95 4.04 -2.44
CA TRP A 32 -11.48 3.48 -1.18
C TRP A 32 -11.43 4.57 -0.11
N TRP A 33 -11.95 4.28 1.07
CA TRP A 33 -11.94 5.18 2.22
C TRP A 33 -11.28 4.54 3.42
N THR A 34 -10.64 5.37 4.24
CA THR A 34 -10.08 4.91 5.51
C THR A 34 -11.17 4.66 6.54
N ASN A 35 -10.88 3.79 7.51
CA ASN A 35 -11.78 3.42 8.60
C ASN A 35 -12.41 4.65 9.27
N GLY A 36 -13.72 4.61 9.43
CA GLY A 36 -14.54 5.69 9.99
C GLY A 36 -14.92 6.83 9.02
N LEU A 37 -14.50 6.76 7.73
CA LEU A 37 -14.90 7.77 6.72
C LEU A 37 -15.71 7.17 5.55
N GLY A 38 -15.76 5.87 5.40
CA GLY A 38 -16.48 5.18 4.37
C GLY A 38 -15.95 3.76 4.16
N GLU A 39 -16.38 3.13 3.08
CA GLU A 39 -16.00 1.75 2.74
C GLU A 39 -14.57 1.68 2.18
N PRO A 40 -13.72 0.79 2.66
CA PRO A 40 -12.39 0.51 2.07
C PRO A 40 -12.56 -0.38 0.83
N TYR A 41 -13.23 0.15 -0.21
CA TYR A 41 -13.60 -0.64 -1.37
C TYR A 41 -12.39 -1.03 -2.22
N LEU A 42 -12.24 -2.32 -2.48
CA LEU A 42 -11.18 -2.90 -3.30
C LEU A 42 -11.76 -3.52 -4.58
N TYR A 43 -11.13 -3.22 -5.70
CA TYR A 43 -11.40 -3.85 -6.99
C TYR A 43 -10.49 -5.04 -7.19
N ALA A 44 -11.02 -6.20 -7.54
CA ALA A 44 -10.20 -7.32 -8.02
C ALA A 44 -9.79 -7.07 -9.48
N LEU A 45 -8.51 -6.79 -9.71
CA LEU A 45 -7.91 -6.62 -11.03
C LEU A 45 -7.26 -7.92 -11.46
N LYS A 46 -7.81 -8.55 -12.50
CA LYS A 46 -7.27 -9.78 -13.06
C LYS A 46 -6.47 -9.47 -14.33
N THR A 47 -5.20 -9.81 -14.33
CA THR A 47 -4.31 -9.73 -15.49
C THR A 47 -4.10 -11.13 -16.05
N THR A 48 -4.23 -11.30 -17.36
CA THR A 48 -4.00 -12.59 -18.05
C THR A 48 -3.05 -12.41 -19.21
N VAL A 49 -2.16 -13.38 -19.40
CA VAL A 49 -1.27 -13.48 -20.56
C VAL A 49 -1.67 -14.71 -21.38
N ARG A 50 -1.88 -14.52 -22.68
CA ARG A 50 -2.25 -15.60 -23.59
C ARG A 50 -1.34 -15.60 -24.82
N MET A 51 -1.05 -16.78 -25.36
CA MET A 51 -0.36 -16.96 -26.63
C MET A 51 -1.16 -17.96 -27.46
N ASN A 52 -1.50 -17.58 -28.69
CA ASN A 52 -2.31 -18.40 -29.61
C ASN A 52 -3.61 -18.93 -28.96
N GLY A 53 -4.25 -18.10 -28.12
CA GLY A 53 -5.47 -18.47 -27.38
C GLY A 53 -5.23 -19.23 -26.05
N GLN A 54 -4.08 -19.85 -25.87
CA GLN A 54 -3.72 -20.57 -24.66
C GLN A 54 -3.36 -19.60 -23.53
N LEU A 55 -3.89 -19.85 -22.31
CA LEU A 55 -3.52 -19.11 -21.12
C LEU A 55 -2.10 -19.52 -20.68
N LEU A 56 -1.18 -18.54 -20.61
CA LEU A 56 0.19 -18.75 -20.12
C LEU A 56 0.34 -18.38 -18.65
N GLY A 57 -0.45 -17.42 -18.18
CA GLY A 57 -0.41 -16.99 -16.79
C GLY A 57 -1.52 -16.02 -16.47
N GLU A 58 -1.86 -15.96 -15.19
CA GLU A 58 -2.79 -14.97 -14.65
C GLU A 58 -2.36 -14.53 -13.26
N LYS A 59 -2.69 -13.28 -12.93
CA LYS A 59 -2.52 -12.70 -11.60
C LYS A 59 -3.77 -11.92 -11.25
N THR A 60 -4.24 -12.07 -10.03
CA THR A 60 -5.32 -11.24 -9.47
C THR A 60 -4.73 -10.41 -8.34
N GLU A 61 -4.99 -9.12 -8.38
CA GLU A 61 -4.56 -8.16 -7.36
C GLU A 61 -5.78 -7.34 -6.92
N GLU A 62 -5.79 -6.92 -5.68
CA GLU A 62 -6.81 -6.00 -5.20
C GLU A 62 -6.26 -4.57 -5.20
N ILE A 63 -7.04 -3.64 -5.74
CA ILE A 63 -6.65 -2.24 -5.84
C ILE A 63 -7.72 -1.32 -5.27
N GLY A 64 -7.33 -0.39 -4.41
CA GLY A 64 -8.18 0.71 -3.92
C GLY A 64 -7.99 1.96 -4.77
N VAL A 65 -9.08 2.52 -5.28
CA VAL A 65 -9.03 3.79 -6.02
C VAL A 65 -9.17 4.94 -5.05
N ARG A 66 -8.09 5.71 -4.86
CA ARG A 66 -8.06 6.85 -3.94
C ARG A 66 -7.08 7.92 -4.39
N SER A 67 -7.25 9.13 -3.91
CA SER A 67 -6.21 10.15 -3.86
C SER A 67 -5.79 10.38 -2.41
N LEU A 68 -4.51 10.36 -2.13
CA LEU A 68 -3.96 10.66 -0.81
C LEU A 68 -2.86 11.72 -0.95
N ARG A 69 -2.96 12.80 -0.19
CA ARG A 69 -1.98 13.88 -0.19
C ARG A 69 -1.63 14.25 1.25
N PHE A 70 -0.34 14.31 1.53
CA PHE A 70 0.20 14.91 2.75
C PHE A 70 0.31 16.42 2.56
N VAL A 71 -0.13 17.20 3.55
CA VAL A 71 -0.09 18.66 3.53
C VAL A 71 0.75 19.17 4.69
N ALA A 72 1.78 19.95 4.34
CA ALA A 72 2.73 20.57 5.27
C ALA A 72 2.94 22.04 4.88
N GLU A 73 1.87 22.83 4.94
CA GLU A 73 1.88 24.25 4.59
C GLU A 73 2.37 25.08 5.78
N LYS A 74 3.19 26.09 5.49
CA LYS A 74 3.66 27.04 6.50
C LYS A 74 2.52 27.96 6.92
N ASP A 75 2.37 28.18 8.22
CA ASP A 75 1.42 29.13 8.83
C ASP A 75 2.15 30.04 9.83
N SER A 76 1.39 30.85 10.58
CA SER A 76 1.96 31.79 11.57
C SER A 76 2.58 31.10 12.78
N ALA A 77 2.18 29.86 13.09
CA ALA A 77 2.64 29.09 14.24
C ALA A 77 3.72 28.05 13.88
N GLY A 78 3.87 27.70 12.58
CA GLY A 78 4.81 26.69 12.15
C GLY A 78 4.46 26.06 10.80
N ARG A 79 4.25 24.75 10.80
CA ARG A 79 3.77 24.00 9.63
C ARG A 79 2.59 23.13 9.99
N SER A 80 1.57 23.15 9.16
CA SER A 80 0.47 22.19 9.23
C SER A 80 0.99 20.77 8.95
N CYS A 81 0.31 19.79 9.51
CA CYS A 81 0.62 18.37 9.29
C CYS A 81 -0.70 17.60 9.26
N TYR A 82 -1.22 17.37 8.06
CA TYR A 82 -2.46 16.61 7.89
C TYR A 82 -2.51 15.93 6.53
N PHE A 83 -3.41 14.97 6.41
CA PHE A 83 -3.66 14.28 5.16
C PHE A 83 -4.98 14.71 4.53
N VAL A 84 -5.03 14.63 3.20
CA VAL A 84 -6.26 14.83 2.42
C VAL A 84 -6.49 13.54 1.63
N LEU A 85 -7.56 12.83 1.97
CA LEU A 85 -8.00 11.60 1.30
C LEU A 85 -9.25 11.91 0.48
N ASN A 86 -9.19 11.68 -0.83
CA ASN A 86 -10.32 11.92 -1.76
C ASN A 86 -10.92 13.32 -1.60
N GLY A 87 -10.07 14.34 -1.40
CA GLY A 87 -10.46 15.72 -1.21
C GLY A 87 -10.91 16.09 0.22
N LYS A 88 -11.02 15.14 1.16
CA LYS A 88 -11.40 15.40 2.55
C LYS A 88 -10.17 15.42 3.46
N LYS A 89 -10.07 16.40 4.35
CA LYS A 89 -9.07 16.44 5.41
C LYS A 89 -9.33 15.31 6.40
N VAL A 90 -8.28 14.59 6.77
CA VAL A 90 -8.34 13.43 7.67
C VAL A 90 -7.36 13.61 8.80
N PHE A 91 -7.86 13.47 10.03
CA PHE A 91 -7.03 13.35 11.21
C PHE A 91 -6.59 11.90 11.38
N MET A 92 -5.27 11.66 11.48
CA MET A 92 -4.70 10.33 11.62
C MET A 92 -4.77 9.87 13.08
N LYS A 93 -5.58 8.84 13.31
CA LYS A 93 -5.76 8.17 14.59
C LYS A 93 -5.07 6.81 14.50
N GLY A 94 -4.03 6.62 15.29
CA GLY A 94 -3.29 5.37 15.21
C GLY A 94 -2.13 5.29 16.20
N VAL A 95 -1.31 4.29 16.01
CA VAL A 95 -0.17 3.98 16.88
C VAL A 95 1.06 3.62 16.05
N ASN A 96 2.23 3.63 16.71
CA ASN A 96 3.42 3.00 16.14
C ASN A 96 3.24 1.48 16.20
N TYR A 97 3.50 0.84 15.10
CA TYR A 97 3.56 -0.60 14.96
C TYR A 97 5.02 -1.03 14.94
N ILE A 98 5.38 -1.93 15.84
CA ILE A 98 6.71 -2.52 15.97
C ILE A 98 6.63 -4.03 15.70
N PRO A 99 7.74 -4.72 15.38
CA PRO A 99 7.73 -6.16 15.13
C PRO A 99 7.07 -6.95 16.25
N ASN A 100 6.23 -7.92 15.90
CA ASN A 100 5.53 -8.76 16.86
C ASN A 100 6.41 -9.83 17.48
N ASP A 101 7.50 -10.17 16.81
CA ASP A 101 8.49 -11.15 17.26
C ASP A 101 9.88 -10.77 16.72
N ASN A 102 10.92 -11.08 17.46
CA ASN A 102 12.31 -10.92 17.00
C ASN A 102 12.65 -11.88 15.84
N PHE A 103 11.88 -12.94 15.67
CA PHE A 103 12.04 -13.93 14.61
C PHE A 103 10.80 -13.87 13.71
N LEU A 104 10.88 -13.07 12.65
CA LEU A 104 9.77 -12.80 11.73
C LEU A 104 9.04 -14.06 11.21
N PRO A 105 9.73 -15.18 10.87
CA PRO A 105 9.05 -16.39 10.41
C PRO A 105 8.09 -17.01 11.44
N ARG A 106 8.09 -16.55 12.68
CA ARG A 106 7.13 -16.99 13.72
C ARG A 106 5.85 -16.15 13.75
N VAL A 107 5.84 -15.01 13.05
CA VAL A 107 4.65 -14.17 12.96
C VAL A 107 3.69 -14.79 11.96
N SER A 108 2.60 -15.36 12.44
CA SER A 108 1.57 -15.97 11.59
C SER A 108 0.55 -14.93 11.11
N HIS A 109 -0.20 -15.28 10.06
CA HIS A 109 -1.34 -14.49 9.59
C HIS A 109 -2.38 -14.22 10.69
N ASP A 110 -2.55 -15.12 11.66
CA ASP A 110 -3.46 -14.92 12.80
C ASP A 110 -3.03 -13.77 13.69
N VAL A 111 -1.71 -13.55 13.86
CA VAL A 111 -1.18 -12.41 14.62
C VAL A 111 -1.54 -11.11 13.92
N TYR A 112 -1.30 -11.02 12.61
CA TYR A 112 -1.68 -9.85 11.80
C TYR A 112 -3.18 -9.60 11.84
N ASN A 113 -4.01 -10.65 11.69
CA ASN A 113 -5.46 -10.55 11.80
C ASN A 113 -5.91 -9.95 13.13
N LYS A 114 -5.36 -10.42 14.25
CA LYS A 114 -5.69 -9.90 15.59
C LYS A 114 -5.35 -8.42 15.71
N ILE A 115 -4.16 -8.02 15.27
CA ILE A 115 -3.67 -6.64 15.43
C ILE A 115 -4.44 -5.67 14.55
N VAL A 116 -4.60 -5.98 13.26
CA VAL A 116 -5.28 -5.07 12.32
C VAL A 116 -6.77 -4.97 12.65
N ASN A 117 -7.42 -6.08 13.06
CA ASN A 117 -8.81 -6.03 13.52
C ASN A 117 -8.96 -5.23 14.82
N ALA A 118 -8.03 -5.38 15.77
CA ALA A 118 -8.02 -4.57 17.01
C ALA A 118 -7.87 -3.08 16.69
N ALA A 119 -6.93 -2.72 15.82
CA ALA A 119 -6.73 -1.33 15.39
C ALA A 119 -8.01 -0.76 14.76
N ALA A 120 -8.63 -1.50 13.84
CA ALA A 120 -9.89 -1.07 13.20
C ALA A 120 -11.02 -0.92 14.22
N SER A 121 -11.16 -1.86 15.18
CA SER A 121 -12.20 -1.83 16.23
C SER A 121 -11.98 -0.67 17.22
N CYS A 122 -10.75 -0.23 17.42
CA CYS A 122 -10.42 0.96 18.21
C CYS A 122 -10.56 2.27 17.41
N ASN A 123 -11.21 2.24 16.26
CA ASN A 123 -11.37 3.38 15.35
C ASN A 123 -10.05 4.03 14.89
N MET A 124 -8.97 3.26 14.83
CA MET A 124 -7.75 3.69 14.19
C MET A 124 -7.94 3.70 12.66
N ASN A 125 -7.25 4.62 12.00
CA ASN A 125 -7.28 4.75 10.55
C ASN A 125 -5.88 4.81 9.93
N MET A 126 -4.82 4.72 10.76
CA MET A 126 -3.44 4.65 10.31
C MET A 126 -2.61 3.85 11.31
N LEU A 127 -1.64 3.11 10.80
CA LEU A 127 -0.53 2.52 11.57
C LEU A 127 0.79 3.03 11.01
N ARG A 128 1.73 3.37 11.88
CA ARG A 128 3.10 3.68 11.47
C ARG A 128 3.98 2.47 11.71
N VAL A 129 4.43 1.85 10.62
CA VAL A 129 5.43 0.78 10.68
C VAL A 129 6.78 1.42 10.96
N TRP A 130 7.29 1.20 12.17
CA TRP A 130 8.48 1.85 12.67
C TRP A 130 9.77 1.33 12.03
N GLY A 131 10.69 2.25 11.71
CA GLY A 131 11.94 1.95 11.00
C GLY A 131 12.99 1.16 11.79
N GLY A 132 12.78 0.93 13.09
CA GLY A 132 13.59 0.01 13.90
C GLY A 132 13.14 -1.45 13.81
N GLY A 133 12.20 -1.74 12.91
CA GLY A 133 11.69 -3.06 12.61
C GLY A 133 12.12 -3.54 11.22
N THR A 134 11.14 -3.98 10.47
CA THR A 134 11.31 -4.50 9.10
C THR A 134 10.08 -4.15 8.26
N TYR A 135 10.18 -4.27 6.94
CA TYR A 135 9.00 -4.32 6.10
C TYR A 135 8.22 -5.59 6.41
N GLU A 136 6.91 -5.45 6.62
CA GLU A 136 6.06 -6.57 7.02
C GLU A 136 5.70 -7.46 5.83
N ASP A 137 5.09 -8.61 6.12
CA ASP A 137 4.54 -9.51 5.12
C ASP A 137 3.44 -8.83 4.29
N ASP A 138 3.35 -9.13 2.99
CA ASP A 138 2.33 -8.58 2.08
C ASP A 138 0.91 -8.76 2.62
N TYR A 139 0.67 -9.83 3.39
CA TYR A 139 -0.61 -10.10 4.03
C TYR A 139 -1.02 -9.02 5.03
N PHE A 140 -0.05 -8.46 5.78
CA PHE A 140 -0.31 -7.35 6.70
C PHE A 140 -0.83 -6.11 5.94
N TYR A 141 -0.16 -5.74 4.86
CA TYR A 141 -0.59 -4.60 4.04
C TYR A 141 -1.94 -4.83 3.38
N HIS A 142 -2.18 -6.04 2.87
CA HIS A 142 -3.48 -6.43 2.33
C HIS A 142 -4.61 -6.30 3.36
N LEU A 143 -4.39 -6.76 4.60
CA LEU A 143 -5.36 -6.59 5.69
C LEU A 143 -5.62 -5.11 5.99
N CYS A 144 -4.59 -4.27 5.99
CA CYS A 144 -4.73 -2.84 6.20
C CYS A 144 -5.57 -2.20 5.09
N ASP A 145 -5.34 -2.56 3.84
CA ASP A 145 -6.15 -2.11 2.70
C ASP A 145 -7.62 -2.53 2.85
N ALA A 146 -7.87 -3.79 3.23
CA ALA A 146 -9.21 -4.34 3.41
C ALA A 146 -9.97 -3.74 4.62
N LYS A 147 -9.24 -3.24 5.62
CA LYS A 147 -9.82 -2.63 6.84
C LYS A 147 -9.81 -1.11 6.82
N GLY A 148 -9.34 -0.49 5.76
CA GLY A 148 -9.28 0.96 5.68
C GLY A 148 -8.22 1.58 6.59
N ILE A 149 -7.13 0.88 6.84
CA ILE A 149 -6.01 1.37 7.65
C ILE A 149 -4.92 1.89 6.72
N LEU A 150 -4.63 3.18 6.79
CA LEU A 150 -3.49 3.79 6.10
C LEU A 150 -2.19 3.35 6.76
N ILE A 151 -1.14 3.24 5.97
CA ILE A 151 0.20 2.94 6.46
C ILE A 151 1.12 4.14 6.28
N TRP A 152 1.80 4.52 7.36
CA TRP A 152 3.00 5.34 7.32
C TRP A 152 4.18 4.39 7.44
N GLN A 153 4.83 4.11 6.33
CA GLN A 153 5.98 3.21 6.30
C GLN A 153 7.26 4.01 6.46
N ASP A 154 7.99 3.78 7.54
CA ASP A 154 9.36 4.28 7.66
C ASP A 154 10.29 3.42 6.79
N PHE A 155 11.35 4.03 6.26
CA PHE A 155 12.53 3.28 5.86
C PHE A 155 13.19 2.66 7.10
N MET A 156 13.92 1.56 6.92
CA MET A 156 14.52 0.80 8.03
C MET A 156 15.70 1.54 8.66
N PHE A 157 15.45 2.77 9.15
CA PHE A 157 16.41 3.61 9.84
C PHE A 157 15.92 3.93 11.24
N ALA A 158 16.69 3.55 12.26
CA ALA A 158 16.40 3.87 13.65
C ALA A 158 17.66 3.92 14.50
N CYS A 159 17.67 4.82 15.48
CA CYS A 159 18.62 4.86 16.58
C CYS A 159 20.11 4.89 16.19
N GLY A 160 20.44 5.38 14.98
CA GLY A 160 21.81 5.46 14.48
C GLY A 160 22.03 6.63 13.54
N LEU A 161 23.31 6.91 13.26
CA LEU A 161 23.73 7.85 12.21
C LEU A 161 23.95 7.08 10.92
N TYR A 162 23.21 7.45 9.88
CA TYR A 162 23.29 6.83 8.56
C TYR A 162 23.97 7.78 7.54
N PRO A 163 24.77 7.24 6.61
CA PRO A 163 25.38 8.06 5.58
C PRO A 163 24.32 8.72 4.67
N GLY A 164 24.35 10.05 4.56
CA GLY A 164 23.39 10.80 3.73
C GLY A 164 23.82 10.97 2.27
N LYS A 165 24.77 10.19 1.75
CA LYS A 165 25.33 10.33 0.40
C LYS A 165 26.06 9.07 -0.11
N GLY A 166 26.32 9.06 -1.43
CA GLY A 166 27.12 8.01 -2.08
C GLY A 166 26.39 6.70 -2.21
N ALA A 167 27.13 5.60 -2.35
CA ALA A 167 26.62 4.26 -2.60
C ALA A 167 25.57 3.79 -1.59
N TYR A 168 25.62 4.27 -0.35
CA TYR A 168 24.59 3.97 0.64
C TYR A 168 23.19 4.49 0.20
N LEU A 169 23.12 5.77 -0.22
CA LEU A 169 21.84 6.32 -0.72
C LEU A 169 21.38 5.66 -2.02
N ASP A 170 22.31 5.24 -2.87
CA ASP A 170 21.96 4.54 -4.10
C ASP A 170 21.33 3.18 -3.78
N ASN A 171 21.85 2.45 -2.78
CA ASN A 171 21.26 1.21 -2.29
C ASN A 171 19.86 1.44 -1.67
N VAL A 172 19.69 2.51 -0.90
CA VAL A 172 18.38 2.88 -0.33
C VAL A 172 17.35 3.19 -1.42
N LYS A 173 17.76 3.82 -2.53
CA LYS A 173 16.87 4.08 -3.67
C LYS A 173 16.43 2.81 -4.40
N GLU A 174 17.26 1.78 -4.41
CA GLU A 174 16.89 0.47 -4.99
C GLU A 174 15.90 -0.28 -4.11
N GLU A 175 15.95 -0.05 -2.78
CA GLU A 175 15.01 -0.63 -1.81
C GLU A 175 13.65 0.07 -1.83
N ALA A 176 13.61 1.37 -2.13
CA ALA A 176 12.41 2.23 -2.07
C ALA A 176 11.56 2.17 -3.35
#